data_92760ea52457f7c6e158ae88c958546f
#
_entry.id   92760ea52457f7c6e158ae88c958546f
#
_cell.length_a   1.000
_cell.length_b   1.000
_cell.length_c   1.000
_cell.angle_alpha   90.00
_cell.angle_beta   90.00
_cell.angle_gamma   90.00
#
_symmetry.space_group_name_H-M   'P 1'
#
loop_
_entity.id
_entity.type
_entity.pdbx_description
1 polymer ?
#
loop_
_entity_poly.entity_id
_entity_poly.type
_entity_poly.pdbx_seq_one_letter_code
_entity_poly.pdbx_strand_id
1 'polypeptide(L)'
;MSFSSDVKKEICSVEQFEREALKAELYGMLLFSRNFSSKKITFTTESNYAGNRLIFLLQNLYMPIIEKQSALRTKSSDSRLYKIIVIDENDCKRIFEDFGHIYGQVTLRVNRANLSSEELTQSFLRGVFLSCGSISDPMKSYHLEFCVPHKNLSQDLCKVLSEITECTLAPKTVVRSGSYIVYFKESEQICDLLTYIGAPIRAMEIMGTKAIKQVRNNVNRRINGEVANIGKIATASAKQLDAIEHIKRTVGIDSLPEDLREIAYLRLENPDMSLRDLGQNLSTPISRSGANHRMQRLLEYAGTEVKTNGK
;
A
#
# COMPACT_ATOMS: atom_id res chain seq x y z
N MET A 1 -5.42 15.13 -11.51
CA MET A 1 -4.35 14.26 -12.08
C MET A 1 -4.22 13.05 -11.18
N SER A 2 -3.70 11.91 -11.68
CA SER A 2 -3.48 10.73 -10.83
C SER A 2 -2.13 10.81 -10.14
N PHE A 3 -1.98 10.17 -8.96
CA PHE A 3 -0.70 10.10 -8.26
C PHE A 3 0.44 9.59 -9.15
N SER A 4 0.16 8.58 -9.99
CA SER A 4 1.13 8.09 -10.99
C SER A 4 1.57 9.16 -12.01
N SER A 5 0.66 10.05 -12.40
CA SER A 5 0.99 11.17 -13.29
C SER A 5 1.90 12.20 -12.60
N ASP A 6 1.66 12.45 -11.30
CA ASP A 6 2.45 13.39 -10.51
C ASP A 6 3.87 12.85 -10.26
N VAL A 7 4.01 11.53 -10.02
CA VAL A 7 5.32 10.85 -9.97
C VAL A 7 6.06 11.00 -11.31
N LYS A 8 5.40 10.72 -12.44
CA LYS A 8 6.04 10.89 -13.76
C LYS A 8 6.43 12.34 -14.05
N LYS A 9 5.64 13.31 -13.58
CA LYS A 9 5.97 14.73 -13.68
C LYS A 9 7.25 15.06 -12.90
N GLU A 10 7.35 14.59 -11.65
CA GLU A 10 8.53 14.84 -10.81
C GLU A 10 9.78 14.20 -11.42
N ILE A 11 9.71 12.96 -11.86
CA ILE A 11 10.80 12.27 -12.54
C ILE A 11 11.28 13.05 -13.79
N CYS A 12 10.35 13.57 -14.59
CA CYS A 12 10.69 14.35 -15.78
C CYS A 12 11.32 15.71 -15.46
N SER A 13 11.21 16.22 -14.22
CA SER A 13 11.83 17.46 -13.77
C SER A 13 13.27 17.29 -13.28
N VAL A 14 13.77 16.05 -13.20
CA VAL A 14 15.16 15.78 -12.83
C VAL A 14 16.08 16.35 -13.89
N GLU A 15 16.93 17.29 -13.48
CA GLU A 15 17.96 17.87 -14.33
C GLU A 15 19.08 16.84 -14.50
N GLN A 16 19.41 16.57 -15.75
CA GLN A 16 20.51 15.68 -16.12
C GLN A 16 21.20 16.27 -17.33
N PHE A 17 22.51 16.43 -17.25
CA PHE A 17 23.35 17.05 -18.28
C PHE A 17 24.32 16.08 -18.93
N GLU A 18 24.64 14.99 -18.24
CA GLU A 18 25.56 14.00 -18.78
C GLU A 18 24.94 13.20 -19.92
N ARG A 19 25.65 13.20 -21.06
CA ARG A 19 25.17 12.55 -22.29
C ARG A 19 24.88 11.06 -22.10
N GLU A 20 25.74 10.34 -21.38
CA GLU A 20 25.60 8.91 -21.15
C GLU A 20 24.37 8.61 -20.25
N ALA A 21 24.12 9.44 -19.25
CA ALA A 21 22.94 9.31 -18.39
C ALA A 21 21.64 9.59 -19.15
N LEU A 22 21.62 10.63 -20.02
CA LEU A 22 20.49 10.90 -20.92
C LEU A 22 20.26 9.72 -21.89
N LYS A 23 21.37 9.12 -22.39
CA LYS A 23 21.32 7.95 -23.26
C LYS A 23 20.77 6.72 -22.52
N ALA A 24 21.19 6.47 -21.28
CA ALA A 24 20.66 5.39 -20.46
C ALA A 24 19.16 5.56 -20.15
N GLU A 25 18.70 6.77 -19.85
CA GLU A 25 17.28 7.09 -19.66
C GLU A 25 16.48 6.79 -20.94
N LEU A 26 16.94 7.28 -22.09
CA LEU A 26 16.31 7.00 -23.37
C LEU A 26 16.25 5.50 -23.67
N TYR A 27 17.34 4.78 -23.39
CA TYR A 27 17.40 3.34 -23.54
C TYR A 27 16.30 2.63 -22.74
N GLY A 28 16.13 2.98 -21.47
CA GLY A 28 15.05 2.46 -20.62
C GLY A 28 13.67 2.75 -21.20
N MET A 29 13.44 3.98 -21.70
CA MET A 29 12.16 4.34 -22.32
C MET A 29 11.84 3.52 -23.56
N LEU A 30 12.82 3.37 -24.45
CA LEU A 30 12.64 2.69 -25.76
C LEU A 30 12.54 1.18 -25.60
N LEU A 31 13.45 0.56 -24.85
CA LEU A 31 13.53 -0.89 -24.67
C LEU A 31 12.25 -1.49 -24.08
N PHE A 32 11.61 -0.77 -23.14
CA PHE A 32 10.37 -1.18 -22.47
C PHE A 32 9.11 -0.63 -23.16
N SER A 33 9.26 0.02 -24.32
CA SER A 33 8.14 0.36 -25.18
C SER A 33 7.64 -0.85 -25.97
N ARG A 34 6.43 -0.75 -26.54
CA ARG A 34 5.85 -1.87 -27.31
C ARG A 34 6.54 -2.10 -28.66
N ASN A 35 7.13 -1.07 -29.25
CA ASN A 35 7.74 -1.13 -30.57
C ASN A 35 9.11 -0.46 -30.54
N PHE A 36 10.12 -1.24 -30.23
CA PHE A 36 11.52 -0.86 -30.34
C PHE A 36 12.25 -1.89 -31.21
N SER A 37 12.56 -1.53 -32.45
CA SER A 37 13.27 -2.36 -33.41
C SER A 37 14.06 -1.49 -34.39
N SER A 38 14.95 -2.09 -35.16
CA SER A 38 15.71 -1.43 -36.23
C SER A 38 14.84 -0.86 -37.36
N LYS A 39 13.58 -1.31 -37.49
CA LYS A 39 12.64 -0.83 -38.54
C LYS A 39 11.63 0.16 -38.03
N LYS A 40 11.34 0.13 -36.71
CA LYS A 40 10.24 0.93 -36.15
C LYS A 40 10.49 1.23 -34.68
N ILE A 41 10.41 2.50 -34.33
CA ILE A 41 10.38 2.99 -32.98
C ILE A 41 9.06 3.75 -32.77
N THR A 42 8.24 3.25 -31.84
CA THR A 42 6.96 3.88 -31.48
C THR A 42 6.77 3.81 -29.99
N PHE A 43 6.62 4.96 -29.38
CA PHE A 43 6.32 5.09 -27.96
C PHE A 43 4.89 5.57 -27.77
N THR A 44 4.15 4.92 -26.87
CA THR A 44 2.76 5.25 -26.59
C THR A 44 2.59 5.46 -25.09
N THR A 45 2.04 6.60 -24.69
CA THR A 45 1.88 6.96 -23.28
C THR A 45 0.64 7.83 -23.05
N GLU A 46 0.05 7.74 -21.85
CA GLU A 46 -1.01 8.67 -21.39
C GLU A 46 -0.41 9.91 -20.70
N SER A 47 0.87 9.87 -20.33
CA SER A 47 1.57 10.98 -19.70
C SER A 47 2.18 11.92 -20.73
N ASN A 48 1.67 13.15 -20.82
CA ASN A 48 2.29 14.17 -21.68
C ASN A 48 3.72 14.50 -21.25
N TYR A 49 4.01 14.40 -19.94
CA TYR A 49 5.37 14.62 -19.40
C TYR A 49 6.35 13.57 -19.94
N ALA A 50 5.99 12.29 -19.87
CA ALA A 50 6.82 11.21 -20.41
C ALA A 50 6.99 11.33 -21.93
N GLY A 51 5.94 11.71 -22.67
CA GLY A 51 6.02 11.94 -24.11
C GLY A 51 6.96 13.09 -24.47
N ASN A 52 6.86 14.21 -23.77
CA ASN A 52 7.75 15.36 -24.01
C ASN A 52 9.21 15.05 -23.61
N ARG A 53 9.41 14.29 -22.51
CA ARG A 53 10.76 13.86 -22.09
C ARG A 53 11.41 12.97 -23.16
N LEU A 54 10.65 12.03 -23.73
CA LEU A 54 11.15 11.20 -24.82
C LEU A 54 11.56 12.04 -26.04
N ILE A 55 10.73 12.99 -26.46
CA ILE A 55 11.04 13.89 -27.58
C ILE A 55 12.32 14.67 -27.30
N PHE A 56 12.44 15.23 -26.09
CA PHE A 56 13.63 15.95 -25.65
C PHE A 56 14.88 15.07 -25.75
N LEU A 57 14.84 13.85 -25.24
CA LEU A 57 15.97 12.92 -25.27
C LEU A 57 16.35 12.53 -26.73
N LEU A 58 15.37 12.20 -27.56
CA LEU A 58 15.61 11.87 -28.96
C LEU A 58 16.25 13.03 -29.73
N GLN A 59 15.73 14.26 -29.53
CA GLN A 59 16.25 15.43 -30.21
C GLN A 59 17.69 15.78 -29.77
N ASN A 60 17.99 15.69 -28.46
CA ASN A 60 19.33 16.00 -27.95
C ASN A 60 20.38 14.96 -28.35
N LEU A 61 20.01 13.70 -28.50
CA LEU A 61 20.97 12.62 -28.72
C LEU A 61 21.13 12.24 -30.19
N TYR A 62 20.04 12.29 -30.97
CA TYR A 62 20.01 11.72 -32.32
C TYR A 62 19.43 12.64 -33.40
N MET A 63 18.63 13.65 -33.02
CA MET A 63 17.93 14.58 -33.93
C MET A 63 17.09 13.87 -35.02
N PRO A 64 16.33 12.83 -34.72
CA PRO A 64 15.52 12.14 -35.71
C PRO A 64 14.29 12.98 -36.11
N ILE A 65 13.68 12.65 -37.25
CA ILE A 65 12.38 13.20 -37.60
C ILE A 65 11.30 12.47 -36.79
N ILE A 66 10.54 13.23 -35.98
CA ILE A 66 9.56 12.70 -35.05
C ILE A 66 8.17 13.20 -35.42
N GLU A 67 7.21 12.29 -35.45
CA GLU A 67 5.78 12.60 -35.49
C GLU A 67 5.16 12.38 -34.10
N LYS A 68 4.43 13.39 -33.61
CA LYS A 68 3.63 13.30 -32.38
C LYS A 68 2.16 13.32 -32.72
N GLN A 69 1.48 12.22 -32.48
CA GLN A 69 0.02 12.08 -32.61
C GLN A 69 -0.62 12.11 -31.21
N SER A 70 -1.83 12.67 -31.10
CA SER A 70 -2.63 12.59 -29.90
C SER A 70 -4.07 12.25 -30.22
N ALA A 71 -4.67 11.30 -29.47
CA ALA A 71 -6.06 10.92 -29.60
C ALA A 71 -6.71 10.79 -28.22
N LEU A 72 -8.02 11.03 -28.12
CA LEU A 72 -8.79 10.67 -26.93
C LEU A 72 -8.83 9.15 -26.81
N ARG A 73 -8.64 8.63 -25.61
CA ARG A 73 -8.63 7.18 -25.36
C ARG A 73 -10.00 6.55 -25.61
N THR A 74 -11.06 7.24 -25.18
CA THR A 74 -12.46 6.89 -25.45
C THR A 74 -13.28 8.16 -25.56
N LYS A 75 -14.48 8.12 -26.19
CA LYS A 75 -15.38 9.27 -26.33
C LYS A 75 -15.88 9.85 -24.99
N SER A 76 -15.76 9.07 -23.89
CA SER A 76 -16.22 9.42 -22.54
C SER A 76 -15.08 9.73 -21.56
N SER A 77 -13.83 9.75 -22.00
CA SER A 77 -12.64 9.95 -21.13
C SER A 77 -11.87 11.18 -21.58
N ASP A 78 -11.57 12.09 -20.64
CA ASP A 78 -10.64 13.23 -20.85
C ASP A 78 -9.17 12.78 -20.98
N SER A 79 -8.87 11.50 -20.84
CA SER A 79 -7.53 10.95 -20.94
C SER A 79 -7.10 10.87 -22.40
N ARG A 80 -5.96 11.50 -22.70
CA ARG A 80 -5.35 11.50 -24.03
C ARG A 80 -4.24 10.46 -24.11
N LEU A 81 -4.19 9.79 -25.24
CA LEU A 81 -3.10 8.89 -25.60
C LEU A 81 -2.17 9.63 -26.57
N TYR A 82 -0.90 9.72 -26.19
CA TYR A 82 0.16 10.28 -27.03
C TYR A 82 0.95 9.18 -27.68
N LYS A 83 1.16 9.29 -28.99
CA LYS A 83 1.96 8.37 -29.77
C LYS A 83 3.09 9.15 -30.43
N ILE A 84 4.32 8.79 -30.13
CA ILE A 84 5.55 9.38 -30.67
C ILE A 84 6.16 8.33 -31.59
N ILE A 85 6.44 8.74 -32.84
CA ILE A 85 6.92 7.85 -33.90
C ILE A 85 8.20 8.45 -34.49
N VAL A 86 9.27 7.68 -34.57
CA VAL A 86 10.44 8.00 -35.40
C VAL A 86 10.10 7.57 -36.82
N ILE A 87 10.12 8.54 -37.76
CA ILE A 87 9.60 8.33 -39.11
C ILE A 87 10.60 7.57 -39.98
N ASP A 88 11.89 7.99 -39.95
CA ASP A 88 12.92 7.41 -40.82
C ASP A 88 13.42 6.05 -40.26
N GLU A 89 13.41 5.04 -41.12
CA GLU A 89 13.92 3.70 -40.78
C GLU A 89 15.45 3.71 -40.54
N ASN A 90 16.21 4.59 -41.20
CA ASN A 90 17.64 4.72 -40.96
C ASN A 90 17.92 5.28 -39.56
N ASP A 91 17.11 6.24 -39.11
CA ASP A 91 17.19 6.74 -37.72
C ASP A 91 16.82 5.64 -36.72
N CYS A 92 15.76 4.86 -37.00
CA CYS A 92 15.40 3.73 -36.15
C CYS A 92 16.56 2.72 -36.06
N LYS A 93 17.17 2.37 -37.17
CA LYS A 93 18.31 1.46 -37.23
C LYS A 93 19.51 2.02 -36.47
N ARG A 94 19.91 3.27 -36.70
CA ARG A 94 21.01 3.94 -36.02
C ARG A 94 20.83 3.94 -34.49
N ILE A 95 19.63 4.32 -34.00
CA ILE A 95 19.31 4.34 -32.57
C ILE A 95 19.37 2.93 -32.00
N PHE A 96 18.82 1.93 -32.69
CA PHE A 96 18.76 0.54 -32.24
C PHE A 96 20.17 -0.07 -32.11
N GLU A 97 21.03 0.15 -33.11
CA GLU A 97 22.41 -0.33 -33.15
C GLU A 97 23.32 0.39 -32.11
N ASP A 98 23.08 1.68 -31.85
CA ASP A 98 23.85 2.43 -30.87
C ASP A 98 23.63 1.97 -29.42
N PHE A 99 22.48 1.34 -29.13
CA PHE A 99 22.24 0.62 -27.87
C PHE A 99 22.79 -0.81 -27.85
N GLY A 100 23.51 -1.20 -28.90
CA GLY A 100 24.17 -2.51 -29.03
C GLY A 100 23.22 -3.66 -29.36
N HIS A 101 22.10 -3.37 -30.03
CA HIS A 101 21.20 -4.37 -30.60
C HIS A 101 21.55 -4.64 -32.07
N ILE A 102 21.32 -5.87 -32.50
CA ILE A 102 21.69 -6.32 -33.85
C ILE A 102 20.47 -6.24 -34.76
N TYR A 103 20.67 -5.76 -35.99
CA TYR A 103 19.62 -5.75 -37.02
C TYR A 103 18.95 -7.14 -37.18
N GLY A 104 17.62 -7.17 -37.16
CA GLY A 104 16.87 -8.42 -37.23
C GLY A 104 16.73 -9.18 -35.92
N GLN A 105 17.25 -8.66 -34.82
CA GLN A 105 17.08 -9.26 -33.50
C GLN A 105 15.58 -9.30 -33.09
N VAL A 106 15.07 -10.53 -32.85
CA VAL A 106 13.68 -10.77 -32.48
C VAL A 106 13.47 -10.69 -30.97
N THR A 107 14.45 -11.13 -30.20
CA THR A 107 14.35 -11.19 -28.73
C THR A 107 15.17 -10.09 -28.11
N LEU A 108 14.48 -9.14 -27.47
CA LEU A 108 15.15 -8.05 -26.75
C LEU A 108 15.59 -8.49 -25.34
N ARG A 109 16.78 -8.06 -24.97
CA ARG A 109 17.38 -8.21 -23.63
C ARG A 109 17.99 -6.87 -23.21
N VAL A 110 18.14 -6.66 -21.91
CA VAL A 110 18.88 -5.50 -21.40
C VAL A 110 20.36 -5.65 -21.72
N ASN A 111 20.91 -4.76 -22.55
CA ASN A 111 22.33 -4.70 -22.80
C ASN A 111 23.02 -3.97 -21.62
N ARG A 112 23.75 -4.72 -20.80
CA ARG A 112 24.39 -4.22 -19.58
C ARG A 112 25.52 -3.21 -19.84
N ALA A 113 26.07 -3.14 -21.05
CA ALA A 113 27.04 -2.12 -21.40
C ALA A 113 26.48 -0.68 -21.29
N ASN A 114 25.15 -0.52 -21.42
CA ASN A 114 24.47 0.76 -21.22
C ASN A 114 24.21 1.09 -19.74
N LEU A 115 24.58 0.22 -18.80
CA LEU A 115 24.36 0.32 -17.36
C LEU A 115 25.67 0.10 -16.57
N SER A 116 26.77 0.67 -17.06
CA SER A 116 28.13 0.42 -16.53
C SER A 116 28.41 1.12 -15.19
N SER A 117 27.55 2.02 -14.74
CA SER A 117 27.64 2.69 -13.43
C SER A 117 26.29 2.72 -12.73
N GLU A 118 26.31 3.02 -11.43
CA GLU A 118 25.09 3.22 -10.62
C GLU A 118 24.21 4.36 -11.19
N GLU A 119 24.82 5.47 -11.57
CA GLU A 119 24.13 6.62 -12.15
C GLU A 119 23.43 6.26 -13.48
N LEU A 120 24.08 5.46 -14.34
CA LEU A 120 23.48 4.99 -15.58
C LEU A 120 22.33 4.00 -15.31
N THR A 121 22.46 3.17 -14.30
CA THR A 121 21.40 2.26 -13.85
C THR A 121 20.19 3.05 -13.32
N GLN A 122 20.44 4.07 -12.52
CA GLN A 122 19.42 4.99 -12.03
C GLN A 122 18.65 5.65 -13.17
N SER A 123 19.38 6.24 -14.13
CA SER A 123 18.81 6.90 -15.30
C SER A 123 18.03 5.91 -16.19
N PHE A 124 18.54 4.71 -16.40
CA PHE A 124 17.84 3.65 -17.11
C PHE A 124 16.52 3.29 -16.44
N LEU A 125 16.51 3.05 -15.13
CA LEU A 125 15.29 2.71 -14.38
C LEU A 125 14.28 3.86 -14.37
N ARG A 126 14.74 5.11 -14.38
CA ARG A 126 13.90 6.28 -14.61
C ARG A 126 13.18 6.17 -15.95
N GLY A 127 13.89 5.88 -17.01
CA GLY A 127 13.33 5.65 -18.34
C GLY A 127 12.34 4.48 -18.38
N VAL A 128 12.67 3.36 -17.74
CA VAL A 128 11.77 2.20 -17.62
C VAL A 128 10.46 2.58 -16.93
N PHE A 129 10.52 3.35 -15.82
CA PHE A 129 9.32 3.78 -15.11
C PHE A 129 8.47 4.73 -15.97
N LEU A 130 9.09 5.65 -16.69
CA LEU A 130 8.37 6.55 -17.60
C LEU A 130 7.65 5.78 -18.72
N SER A 131 8.23 4.68 -19.19
CA SER A 131 7.68 3.83 -20.26
C SER A 131 6.53 2.96 -19.77
N CYS A 132 6.78 2.08 -18.81
CA CYS A 132 5.86 1.02 -18.43
C CYS A 132 5.51 1.00 -16.94
N GLY A 133 6.04 1.94 -16.14
CA GLY A 133 5.78 2.04 -14.71
C GLY A 133 4.45 2.73 -14.40
N SER A 134 3.79 2.27 -13.34
CA SER A 134 2.63 2.90 -12.74
C SER A 134 2.58 2.68 -11.24
N ILE A 135 1.91 3.57 -10.53
CA ILE A 135 1.74 3.49 -9.09
C ILE A 135 0.32 3.87 -8.69
N SER A 136 -0.23 3.15 -7.72
CA SER A 136 -1.55 3.44 -7.15
C SER A 136 -1.50 4.65 -6.22
N ASP A 137 -2.67 5.28 -6.03
CA ASP A 137 -2.86 6.30 -5.02
C ASP A 137 -2.55 5.73 -3.61
N PRO A 138 -1.58 6.31 -2.87
CA PRO A 138 -1.19 5.82 -1.54
C PRO A 138 -2.33 5.87 -0.51
N MET A 139 -3.36 6.70 -0.73
CA MET A 139 -4.56 6.70 0.11
C MET A 139 -5.35 5.39 -0.02
N LYS A 140 -5.31 4.75 -1.19
CA LYS A 140 -6.03 3.50 -1.48
C LYS A 140 -5.18 2.26 -1.15
N SER A 141 -4.01 2.15 -1.77
CA SER A 141 -3.13 0.99 -1.60
C SER A 141 -1.69 1.32 -1.96
N TYR A 142 -0.75 0.57 -1.39
CA TYR A 142 0.67 0.62 -1.79
C TYR A 142 0.89 -0.43 -2.88
N HIS A 143 1.01 0.02 -4.13
CA HIS A 143 1.24 -0.85 -5.27
C HIS A 143 1.94 -0.07 -6.38
N LEU A 144 3.16 -0.47 -6.71
CA LEU A 144 3.93 0.02 -7.85
C LEU A 144 4.15 -1.15 -8.79
N GLU A 145 3.88 -0.97 -10.07
CA GLU A 145 4.06 -2.01 -11.07
C GLU A 145 4.71 -1.51 -12.36
N PHE A 146 5.45 -2.38 -13.01
CA PHE A 146 5.95 -2.24 -14.37
C PHE A 146 5.23 -3.25 -15.26
N CYS A 147 4.50 -2.77 -16.27
CA CYS A 147 3.79 -3.61 -17.22
C CYS A 147 4.70 -3.91 -18.43
N VAL A 148 5.44 -5.01 -18.37
CA VAL A 148 6.48 -5.36 -19.35
C VAL A 148 5.91 -6.26 -20.43
N PRO A 149 6.09 -5.93 -21.74
CA PRO A 149 5.49 -6.72 -22.83
C PRO A 149 6.17 -8.08 -23.07
N HIS A 150 7.44 -8.23 -22.67
CA HIS A 150 8.25 -9.42 -23.00
C HIS A 150 8.80 -10.09 -21.74
N LYS A 151 8.70 -11.45 -21.70
CA LYS A 151 9.17 -12.27 -20.57
C LYS A 151 10.64 -12.01 -20.22
N ASN A 152 11.50 -12.00 -21.23
CA ASN A 152 12.95 -11.84 -21.00
C ASN A 152 13.28 -10.47 -20.40
N LEU A 153 12.63 -9.39 -20.86
CA LEU A 153 12.81 -8.06 -20.29
C LEU A 153 12.30 -7.96 -18.85
N SER A 154 11.22 -8.67 -18.51
CA SER A 154 10.75 -8.69 -17.11
C SER A 154 11.74 -9.39 -16.17
N GLN A 155 12.37 -10.47 -16.65
CA GLN A 155 13.42 -11.16 -15.89
C GLN A 155 14.69 -10.30 -15.73
N ASP A 156 15.08 -9.60 -16.81
CA ASP A 156 16.22 -8.70 -16.78
C ASP A 156 15.96 -7.51 -15.86
N LEU A 157 14.75 -6.94 -15.90
CA LEU A 157 14.34 -5.86 -15.00
C LEU A 157 14.39 -6.30 -13.52
N CYS A 158 13.89 -7.50 -13.20
CA CYS A 158 13.98 -8.03 -11.84
C CYS A 158 15.44 -8.13 -11.38
N LYS A 159 16.35 -8.59 -12.23
CA LYS A 159 17.78 -8.67 -11.90
C LYS A 159 18.38 -7.28 -11.67
N VAL A 160 18.11 -6.31 -12.58
CA VAL A 160 18.58 -4.94 -12.42
C VAL A 160 18.11 -4.34 -11.08
N LEU A 161 16.83 -4.50 -10.75
CA LEU A 161 16.25 -3.99 -9.51
C LEU A 161 16.84 -4.66 -8.27
N SER A 162 17.13 -5.97 -8.32
CA SER A 162 17.69 -6.71 -7.17
C SER A 162 19.19 -6.50 -6.99
N GLU A 163 19.88 -5.96 -7.98
CA GLU A 163 21.33 -5.67 -7.94
C GLU A 163 21.66 -4.26 -7.43
N ILE A 164 20.64 -3.41 -7.20
CA ILE A 164 20.83 -2.08 -6.63
C ILE A 164 21.39 -2.22 -5.21
N THR A 165 22.50 -1.54 -4.92
CA THR A 165 23.18 -1.62 -3.63
C THR A 165 22.69 -0.59 -2.61
N GLU A 166 22.16 0.54 -3.08
CA GLU A 166 21.68 1.63 -2.24
C GLU A 166 20.36 1.31 -1.51
N CYS A 167 19.59 0.35 -2.00
CA CYS A 167 18.35 -0.09 -1.37
C CYS A 167 18.08 -1.57 -1.61
N THR A 168 17.41 -2.22 -0.64
CA THR A 168 17.08 -3.64 -0.77
C THR A 168 15.71 -3.80 -1.43
N LEU A 169 15.71 -4.11 -2.73
CA LEU A 169 14.50 -4.32 -3.51
C LEU A 169 14.26 -5.81 -3.79
N ALA A 170 13.04 -6.27 -3.53
CA ALA A 170 12.60 -7.65 -3.78
C ALA A 170 11.39 -7.64 -4.74
N PRO A 171 11.62 -7.44 -6.05
CA PRO A 171 10.55 -7.38 -7.03
C PRO A 171 9.82 -8.74 -7.14
N LYS A 172 8.49 -8.68 -7.20
CA LYS A 172 7.62 -9.85 -7.44
C LYS A 172 7.12 -9.81 -8.88
N THR A 173 6.83 -10.98 -9.45
CA THR A 173 6.36 -11.09 -10.83
C THR A 173 5.04 -11.86 -10.91
N VAL A 174 4.17 -11.43 -11.82
CA VAL A 174 2.93 -12.12 -12.17
C VAL A 174 2.62 -11.92 -13.65
N VAL A 175 1.95 -12.88 -14.28
CA VAL A 175 1.45 -12.73 -15.64
C VAL A 175 -0.02 -12.32 -15.59
N ARG A 176 -0.37 -11.25 -16.30
CA ARG A 176 -1.73 -10.73 -16.37
C ARG A 176 -2.04 -10.26 -17.80
N SER A 177 -3.09 -10.81 -18.39
CA SER A 177 -3.56 -10.45 -19.76
C SER A 177 -2.44 -10.42 -20.81
N GLY A 178 -1.55 -11.43 -20.79
CA GLY A 178 -0.45 -11.56 -21.76
C GLY A 178 0.76 -10.64 -21.51
N SER A 179 0.74 -9.82 -20.45
CA SER A 179 1.86 -8.99 -20.02
C SER A 179 2.51 -9.53 -18.74
N TYR A 180 3.80 -9.27 -18.60
CA TYR A 180 4.60 -9.66 -17.43
C TYR A 180 4.67 -8.45 -16.49
N ILE A 181 4.06 -8.56 -15.31
CA ILE A 181 4.03 -7.49 -14.33
C ILE A 181 5.14 -7.72 -13.30
N VAL A 182 6.03 -6.76 -13.17
CA VAL A 182 7.02 -6.69 -12.09
C VAL A 182 6.48 -5.68 -11.09
N TYR A 183 6.33 -6.04 -9.80
CA TYR A 183 5.63 -5.20 -8.85
C TYR A 183 6.17 -5.23 -7.43
N PHE A 184 5.86 -4.16 -6.69
CA PHE A 184 6.11 -3.98 -5.26
C PHE A 184 4.80 -3.65 -4.53
N LYS A 185 4.65 -4.15 -3.29
CA LYS A 185 3.52 -3.84 -2.40
C LYS A 185 3.93 -3.26 -1.06
N GLU A 186 5.19 -3.33 -0.73
CA GLU A 186 5.74 -2.79 0.51
C GLU A 186 6.06 -1.31 0.33
N SER A 187 5.50 -0.48 1.21
CA SER A 187 5.63 0.97 1.12
C SER A 187 7.09 1.44 1.18
N GLU A 188 7.93 0.78 1.97
CA GLU A 188 9.35 1.06 2.08
C GLU A 188 10.06 0.88 0.75
N GLN A 189 9.95 -0.30 0.14
CA GLN A 189 10.59 -0.59 -1.15
C GLN A 189 10.09 0.35 -2.27
N ILE A 190 8.81 0.74 -2.22
CA ILE A 190 8.25 1.71 -3.17
C ILE A 190 8.88 3.08 -2.96
N CYS A 191 9.02 3.54 -1.71
CA CYS A 191 9.65 4.82 -1.39
C CYS A 191 11.13 4.84 -1.79
N ASP A 192 11.85 3.76 -1.49
CA ASP A 192 13.26 3.60 -1.85
C ASP A 192 13.44 3.67 -3.38
N LEU A 193 12.65 2.91 -4.12
CA LEU A 193 12.69 2.94 -5.59
C LEU A 193 12.33 4.31 -6.16
N LEU A 194 11.28 4.98 -5.65
CA LEU A 194 10.91 6.31 -6.11
C LEU A 194 12.00 7.35 -5.83
N THR A 195 12.63 7.28 -4.65
CA THR A 195 13.75 8.16 -4.30
C THR A 195 14.92 7.90 -5.24
N TYR A 196 15.25 6.63 -5.45
CA TYR A 196 16.32 6.20 -6.35
C TYR A 196 16.14 6.73 -7.77
N ILE A 197 14.94 6.62 -8.35
CA ILE A 197 14.67 7.10 -9.73
C ILE A 197 14.38 8.60 -9.84
N GLY A 198 14.45 9.37 -8.75
CA GLY A 198 14.34 10.83 -8.76
C GLY A 198 12.93 11.38 -8.50
N ALA A 199 12.13 10.71 -7.66
CA ALA A 199 10.84 11.19 -7.18
C ALA A 199 10.77 11.22 -5.63
N PRO A 200 11.71 11.90 -4.93
CA PRO A 200 11.75 11.91 -3.47
C PRO A 200 10.56 12.61 -2.82
N ILE A 201 9.98 13.64 -3.46
CA ILE A 201 8.82 14.35 -2.92
C ILE A 201 7.61 13.41 -2.85
N ARG A 202 7.38 12.61 -3.90
CA ARG A 202 6.29 11.62 -3.92
C ARG A 202 6.56 10.45 -2.97
N ALA A 203 7.82 10.06 -2.78
CA ALA A 203 8.20 9.10 -1.75
C ALA A 203 7.85 9.61 -0.35
N MET A 204 8.17 10.86 -0.02
CA MET A 204 7.78 11.51 1.25
C MET A 204 6.25 11.55 1.45
N GLU A 205 5.48 11.81 0.40
CA GLU A 205 4.01 11.82 0.45
C GLU A 205 3.45 10.43 0.82
N ILE A 206 4.04 9.36 0.30
CA ILE A 206 3.70 7.98 0.67
C ILE A 206 4.00 7.73 2.15
N MET A 207 5.18 8.15 2.64
CA MET A 207 5.57 8.00 4.04
C MET A 207 4.63 8.75 4.98
N GLY A 208 4.28 10.00 4.64
CA GLY A 208 3.31 10.81 5.38
C GLY A 208 1.93 10.14 5.45
N THR A 209 1.44 9.65 4.30
CA THR A 209 0.17 8.91 4.23
C THR A 209 0.20 7.66 5.11
N LYS A 210 1.31 6.92 5.13
CA LYS A 210 1.51 5.73 5.98
C LYS A 210 1.43 6.09 7.46
N ALA A 211 2.13 7.14 7.89
CA ALA A 211 2.12 7.59 9.27
C ALA A 211 0.70 7.96 9.74
N ILE A 212 -0.05 8.72 8.93
CA ILE A 212 -1.44 9.08 9.23
C ILE A 212 -2.33 7.82 9.34
N LYS A 213 -2.19 6.86 8.43
CA LYS A 213 -2.94 5.59 8.48
C LYS A 213 -2.62 4.79 9.74
N GLN A 214 -1.36 4.73 10.16
CA GLN A 214 -0.94 4.03 11.38
C GLN A 214 -1.55 4.66 12.62
N VAL A 215 -1.50 5.99 12.76
CA VAL A 215 -2.12 6.72 13.87
C VAL A 215 -3.62 6.43 13.92
N ARG A 216 -4.33 6.57 12.79
CA ARG A 216 -5.77 6.29 12.71
C ARG A 216 -6.11 4.85 13.11
N ASN A 217 -5.34 3.87 12.62
CA ASN A 217 -5.57 2.47 12.96
C ASN A 217 -5.35 2.19 14.45
N ASN A 218 -4.33 2.80 15.07
CA ASN A 218 -4.06 2.67 16.49
C ASN A 218 -5.19 3.27 17.33
N VAL A 219 -5.68 4.47 16.98
CA VAL A 219 -6.82 5.12 17.64
C VAL A 219 -8.07 4.25 17.50
N ASN A 220 -8.39 3.75 16.31
CA ASN A 220 -9.54 2.89 16.08
C ASN A 220 -9.46 1.58 16.90
N ARG A 221 -8.28 0.95 16.95
CA ARG A 221 -8.08 -0.25 17.79
C ARG A 221 -8.32 0.03 19.25
N ARG A 222 -7.86 1.18 19.76
CA ARG A 222 -8.08 1.58 21.14
C ARG A 222 -9.55 1.81 21.42
N ILE A 223 -10.24 2.61 20.59
CA ILE A 223 -11.68 2.88 20.73
C ILE A 223 -12.49 1.59 20.69
N ASN A 224 -12.23 0.72 19.70
CA ASN A 224 -12.93 -0.55 19.59
C ASN A 224 -12.71 -1.44 20.82
N GLY A 225 -11.50 -1.44 21.38
CA GLY A 225 -11.19 -2.16 22.61
C GLY A 225 -11.94 -1.61 23.82
N GLU A 226 -12.02 -0.29 23.97
CA GLU A 226 -12.78 0.39 25.03
C GLU A 226 -14.28 0.11 24.91
N VAL A 227 -14.86 0.25 23.72
CA VAL A 227 -16.27 -0.02 23.46
C VAL A 227 -16.63 -1.49 23.75
N ALA A 228 -15.78 -2.43 23.31
CA ALA A 228 -15.99 -3.86 23.59
C ALA A 228 -15.91 -4.16 25.11
N ASN A 229 -15.01 -3.49 25.82
CA ASN A 229 -14.88 -3.64 27.28
C ASN A 229 -16.12 -3.09 28.00
N ILE A 230 -16.59 -1.89 27.63
CA ILE A 230 -17.82 -1.28 28.19
C ILE A 230 -19.02 -2.20 27.94
N GLY A 231 -19.17 -2.73 26.72
CA GLY A 231 -20.25 -3.67 26.37
C GLY A 231 -20.22 -4.94 27.22
N LYS A 232 -19.03 -5.52 27.49
CA LYS A 232 -18.90 -6.66 28.38
C LYS A 232 -19.28 -6.35 29.83
N ILE A 233 -18.88 -5.17 30.33
CA ILE A 233 -19.23 -4.72 31.68
C ILE A 233 -20.74 -4.54 31.79
N ALA A 234 -21.38 -3.85 30.85
CA ALA A 234 -22.82 -3.60 30.85
C ALA A 234 -23.61 -4.93 30.79
N THR A 235 -23.23 -5.88 29.90
CA THR A 235 -23.87 -7.18 29.81
C THR A 235 -23.73 -7.99 31.10
N ALA A 236 -22.53 -7.97 31.72
CA ALA A 236 -22.30 -8.66 32.96
C ALA A 236 -23.10 -8.04 34.12
N SER A 237 -23.14 -6.70 34.19
CA SER A 237 -23.92 -5.96 35.18
C SER A 237 -25.42 -6.25 35.07
N ALA A 238 -25.99 -6.23 33.86
CA ALA A 238 -27.40 -6.57 33.64
C ALA A 238 -27.75 -7.95 34.17
N LYS A 239 -26.93 -8.97 33.85
CA LYS A 239 -27.13 -10.35 34.37
C LYS A 239 -27.05 -10.40 35.90
N GLN A 240 -26.14 -9.65 36.51
CA GLN A 240 -25.98 -9.58 37.97
C GLN A 240 -27.20 -8.94 38.62
N LEU A 241 -27.69 -7.84 38.06
CA LEU A 241 -28.88 -7.11 38.52
C LEU A 241 -30.13 -8.01 38.43
N ASP A 242 -30.35 -8.68 37.29
CA ASP A 242 -31.46 -9.59 37.10
C ASP A 242 -31.45 -10.73 38.15
N ALA A 243 -30.28 -11.31 38.47
CA ALA A 243 -30.11 -12.34 39.48
C ALA A 243 -30.40 -11.80 40.89
N ILE A 244 -29.90 -10.63 41.25
CA ILE A 244 -30.12 -9.98 42.52
C ILE A 244 -31.60 -9.60 42.72
N GLU A 245 -32.27 -9.08 41.69
CA GLU A 245 -33.71 -8.80 41.72
C GLU A 245 -34.54 -10.07 41.85
N HIS A 246 -34.12 -11.15 41.20
CA HIS A 246 -34.78 -12.46 41.38
C HIS A 246 -34.67 -12.93 42.85
N ILE A 247 -33.47 -12.90 43.43
CA ILE A 247 -33.27 -13.23 44.86
C ILE A 247 -34.13 -12.35 45.78
N LYS A 248 -34.18 -11.04 45.50
CA LYS A 248 -34.98 -10.07 46.27
C LYS A 248 -36.47 -10.42 46.27
N ARG A 249 -37.01 -10.92 45.13
CA ARG A 249 -38.43 -11.31 44.98
C ARG A 249 -38.80 -12.67 45.56
N THR A 250 -37.82 -13.58 45.64
CA THR A 250 -38.07 -14.97 46.10
C THR A 250 -37.77 -15.13 47.59
N VAL A 251 -36.50 -15.08 47.98
CA VAL A 251 -36.06 -15.39 49.37
C VAL A 251 -35.68 -14.14 50.17
N GLY A 252 -35.60 -13.00 49.52
CA GLY A 252 -35.12 -11.75 50.14
C GLY A 252 -33.58 -11.64 50.23
N ILE A 253 -33.03 -10.42 49.98
CA ILE A 253 -31.56 -10.19 50.01
C ILE A 253 -31.02 -10.46 51.44
N ASP A 254 -31.81 -10.23 52.45
CA ASP A 254 -31.39 -10.42 53.85
C ASP A 254 -31.16 -11.87 54.24
N SER A 255 -31.66 -12.83 53.46
CA SER A 255 -31.38 -14.27 53.64
C SER A 255 -29.99 -14.68 53.15
N LEU A 256 -29.33 -13.85 52.39
CA LEU A 256 -28.00 -14.14 51.88
C LEU A 256 -26.93 -14.08 53.00
N PRO A 257 -25.82 -14.84 52.83
CA PRO A 257 -24.63 -14.67 53.66
C PRO A 257 -24.14 -13.23 53.62
N GLU A 258 -23.57 -12.73 54.70
CA GLU A 258 -23.21 -11.32 54.89
C GLU A 258 -22.29 -10.79 53.77
N ASP A 259 -21.32 -11.60 53.34
CA ASP A 259 -20.38 -11.28 52.27
C ASP A 259 -21.06 -11.12 50.89
N LEU A 260 -22.18 -11.79 50.67
CA LEU A 260 -22.97 -11.70 49.43
C LEU A 260 -24.03 -10.62 49.51
N ARG A 261 -24.59 -10.37 50.69
CA ARG A 261 -25.59 -9.33 50.97
C ARG A 261 -25.03 -7.92 50.66
N GLU A 262 -23.88 -7.63 51.22
CA GLU A 262 -23.23 -6.31 51.03
C GLU A 262 -22.97 -5.99 49.57
N ILE A 263 -22.39 -6.94 48.82
CA ILE A 263 -22.08 -6.71 47.41
C ILE A 263 -23.35 -6.66 46.55
N ALA A 264 -24.42 -7.35 46.93
CA ALA A 264 -25.70 -7.29 46.23
C ALA A 264 -26.35 -5.90 46.38
N TYR A 265 -26.40 -5.34 47.59
CA TYR A 265 -26.91 -4.00 47.78
C TYR A 265 -26.06 -2.94 47.03
N LEU A 266 -24.75 -3.05 47.12
CA LEU A 266 -23.84 -2.11 46.46
C LEU A 266 -24.01 -2.15 44.90
N ARG A 267 -24.27 -3.32 44.35
CA ARG A 267 -24.55 -3.46 42.88
C ARG A 267 -25.90 -2.87 42.50
N LEU A 268 -26.94 -2.99 43.34
CA LEU A 268 -28.24 -2.37 43.09
C LEU A 268 -28.18 -0.84 43.12
N GLU A 269 -27.42 -0.29 44.07
CA GLU A 269 -27.24 1.17 44.20
C GLU A 269 -26.34 1.71 43.08
N ASN A 270 -25.42 0.90 42.54
CA ASN A 270 -24.42 1.32 41.56
C ASN A 270 -24.37 0.38 40.35
N PRO A 271 -25.39 0.40 39.45
CA PRO A 271 -25.51 -0.52 38.32
C PRO A 271 -24.32 -0.51 37.36
N ASP A 272 -23.72 0.64 37.12
CA ASP A 272 -22.64 0.85 36.14
C ASP A 272 -21.23 0.72 36.73
N MET A 273 -21.11 0.48 38.05
CA MET A 273 -19.82 0.41 38.71
C MET A 273 -19.05 -0.84 38.30
N SER A 274 -17.73 -0.72 38.02
CA SER A 274 -16.90 -1.87 37.66
C SER A 274 -16.75 -2.83 38.89
N LEU A 275 -16.48 -4.11 38.60
CA LEU A 275 -16.21 -5.10 39.66
C LEU A 275 -15.01 -4.74 40.53
N ARG A 276 -14.04 -3.98 40.00
CA ARG A 276 -12.91 -3.48 40.76
C ARG A 276 -13.36 -2.45 41.79
N ASP A 277 -14.15 -1.48 41.33
CA ASP A 277 -14.62 -0.39 42.17
C ASP A 277 -15.64 -0.90 43.20
N LEU A 278 -16.52 -1.85 42.81
CA LEU A 278 -17.38 -2.55 43.76
C LEU A 278 -16.58 -3.23 44.85
N GLY A 279 -15.51 -3.95 44.51
CA GLY A 279 -14.67 -4.62 45.49
C GLY A 279 -13.95 -3.63 46.46
N GLN A 280 -13.60 -2.44 45.95
CA GLN A 280 -12.96 -1.39 46.78
C GLN A 280 -13.93 -0.66 47.71
N ASN A 281 -15.21 -0.60 47.37
CA ASN A 281 -16.24 0.09 48.14
C ASN A 281 -16.96 -0.79 49.15
N LEU A 282 -16.56 -2.05 49.34
CA LEU A 282 -17.04 -2.93 50.38
C LEU A 282 -16.44 -2.51 51.75
N SER A 283 -17.14 -2.81 52.85
CA SER A 283 -16.65 -2.56 54.23
C SER A 283 -15.27 -3.17 54.47
N THR A 284 -15.00 -4.33 53.90
CA THR A 284 -13.66 -4.94 53.80
C THR A 284 -13.27 -4.99 52.31
N PRO A 285 -12.38 -4.09 51.85
CA PRO A 285 -11.98 -4.01 50.44
C PRO A 285 -11.39 -5.34 49.92
N ILE A 286 -11.83 -5.76 48.73
CA ILE A 286 -11.37 -6.97 48.09
C ILE A 286 -10.88 -6.68 46.64
N SER A 287 -10.11 -7.60 46.10
CA SER A 287 -9.64 -7.49 44.74
C SER A 287 -10.79 -7.68 43.71
N ARG A 288 -10.59 -7.24 42.47
CA ARG A 288 -11.50 -7.47 41.36
C ARG A 288 -11.87 -8.97 41.25
N SER A 289 -10.90 -9.86 41.46
CA SER A 289 -11.12 -11.31 41.43
C SER A 289 -12.04 -11.76 42.54
N GLY A 290 -11.86 -11.24 43.78
CA GLY A 290 -12.75 -11.53 44.91
C GLY A 290 -14.17 -11.02 44.65
N ALA A 291 -14.33 -9.80 44.10
CA ALA A 291 -15.65 -9.28 43.76
C ALA A 291 -16.33 -10.14 42.67
N ASN A 292 -15.56 -10.58 41.65
CA ASN A 292 -16.08 -11.48 40.62
C ASN A 292 -16.52 -12.82 41.23
N HIS A 293 -15.77 -13.42 42.14
CA HIS A 293 -16.11 -14.65 42.80
C HIS A 293 -17.41 -14.53 43.61
N ARG A 294 -17.58 -13.42 44.38
CA ARG A 294 -18.83 -13.18 45.10
C ARG A 294 -20.03 -13.01 44.17
N MET A 295 -19.87 -12.30 43.03
CA MET A 295 -20.91 -12.17 42.03
C MET A 295 -21.26 -13.50 41.34
N GLN A 296 -20.30 -14.37 41.07
CA GLN A 296 -20.57 -15.72 40.55
C GLN A 296 -21.39 -16.55 41.53
N ARG A 297 -21.08 -16.51 42.84
CA ARG A 297 -21.86 -17.15 43.86
C ARG A 297 -23.31 -16.61 43.94
N LEU A 298 -23.52 -15.31 43.73
CA LEU A 298 -24.88 -14.72 43.65
C LEU A 298 -25.64 -15.26 42.43
N LEU A 299 -25.01 -15.38 41.28
CA LEU A 299 -25.61 -15.96 40.07
C LEU A 299 -25.96 -17.42 40.23
N GLU A 300 -25.08 -18.19 40.88
CA GLU A 300 -25.35 -19.63 41.24
C GLU A 300 -26.49 -19.75 42.22
N TYR A 301 -26.56 -18.89 43.23
CA TYR A 301 -27.63 -18.86 44.22
C TYR A 301 -28.99 -18.60 43.56
N ALA A 302 -29.09 -17.61 42.67
CA ALA A 302 -30.29 -17.33 41.88
C ALA A 302 -30.68 -18.49 40.97
N GLY A 303 -29.70 -19.20 40.36
CA GLY A 303 -29.93 -20.35 39.48
C GLY A 303 -30.38 -21.63 40.20
N THR A 304 -30.03 -21.81 41.47
CA THR A 304 -30.48 -22.95 42.31
C THR A 304 -31.93 -22.77 42.79
N GLU A 305 -32.34 -21.55 43.07
CA GLU A 305 -33.72 -21.23 43.47
C GLU A 305 -34.72 -21.44 42.32
N VAL A 306 -34.32 -21.21 41.06
CA VAL A 306 -35.17 -21.51 39.88
C VAL A 306 -35.46 -23.00 39.75
N LYS A 307 -34.54 -23.90 40.19
CA LYS A 307 -34.71 -25.36 40.15
C LYS A 307 -35.56 -25.91 41.28
N THR A 308 -35.64 -25.21 42.42
CA THR A 308 -36.43 -25.66 43.60
C THR A 308 -37.90 -25.24 43.53
N ASN A 309 -38.19 -24.09 42.91
CA ASN A 309 -39.58 -23.59 42.76
C ASN A 309 -40.30 -24.14 41.51
N GLY A 310 -39.67 -24.98 40.71
CA GLY A 310 -40.25 -25.64 39.51
C GLY A 310 -40.65 -27.09 39.71
N LYS A 311 -40.87 -27.55 40.97
CA LYS A 311 -41.45 -28.87 41.30
C LYS A 311 -42.81 -28.75 41.92
#